data_8a7ba924ffe47adee621a566e7e355ac
#
_entry.id   8a7ba924ffe47adee621a566e7e355ac
#
_cell.length_a   1.000
_cell.length_b   1.000
_cell.length_c   1.000
_cell.angle_alpha   90.00
_cell.angle_beta   90.00
_cell.angle_gamma   90.00
#
_symmetry.space_group_name_H-M   'P 1'
#
loop_
_entity.id
_entity.type
_entity.pdbx_description
1 polymer ?
#
loop_
_entity_poly.entity_id
_entity_poly.type
_entity_poly.pdbx_seq_one_letter_code
_entity_poly.pdbx_strand_id
1 'polypeptide(L)'
;MCRVVAVPFGVLLGALVLIALLAPPGGPAPRSLAGQFLVASERLENSPFARTVVYVVRHDADGAFGLVINRPGPDLPLAPLLRQLGLDDRGVTGRIRTHGGGPVEVGRWAVLHSGEYAVTGTERLAPDVALTSEPAVLADIAHGTGPRRYRLLLGYAGWRGGQLEDEIDAGAWITVPADLDILFDDDYATKWERATARRRLSI
;
A
#
# COMPACT_ATOMS: atom_id res chain seq x y z
N MET A 1 -28.37 46.11 -23.68
CA MET A 1 -27.78 45.96 -25.04
C MET A 1 -26.28 46.03 -24.90
N CYS A 2 -25.62 44.89 -24.82
CA CYS A 2 -24.17 44.79 -24.71
C CYS A 2 -23.66 44.12 -25.99
N ARG A 3 -22.84 44.84 -26.74
CA ARG A 3 -22.25 44.37 -28.00
C ARG A 3 -21.04 43.48 -27.71
N VAL A 4 -21.08 42.27 -28.21
CA VAL A 4 -19.94 41.37 -28.26
C VAL A 4 -19.05 41.75 -29.45
N VAL A 5 -17.79 42.08 -29.19
CA VAL A 5 -16.75 42.31 -30.20
C VAL A 5 -15.97 41.00 -30.40
N ALA A 6 -16.03 40.47 -31.61
CA ALA A 6 -15.25 39.30 -32.02
C ALA A 6 -13.80 39.73 -32.36
N VAL A 7 -12.81 39.03 -31.82
CA VAL A 7 -11.38 39.18 -32.14
C VAL A 7 -10.99 38.05 -33.09
N PRO A 8 -10.31 38.31 -34.21
CA PRO A 8 -9.94 37.27 -35.18
C PRO A 8 -8.73 36.45 -34.69
N PHE A 9 -8.83 35.15 -34.90
CA PHE A 9 -7.78 34.15 -34.66
C PHE A 9 -6.66 34.35 -35.70
N GLY A 10 -5.52 34.85 -35.27
CA GLY A 10 -4.29 34.88 -36.04
C GLY A 10 -3.54 33.55 -35.86
N VAL A 11 -3.36 32.83 -36.94
CA VAL A 11 -2.53 31.60 -37.01
C VAL A 11 -1.06 31.99 -36.91
N LEU A 12 -0.42 31.74 -35.76
CA LEU A 12 1.06 31.77 -35.64
C LEU A 12 1.57 30.33 -35.78
N LEU A 13 2.16 30.02 -36.93
CA LEU A 13 2.99 28.83 -37.10
C LEU A 13 4.29 29.01 -36.30
N GLY A 14 4.33 28.57 -35.07
CA GLY A 14 5.53 28.45 -34.27
C GLY A 14 6.15 27.08 -34.47
N ALA A 15 7.36 27.05 -35.06
CA ALA A 15 8.16 25.81 -35.16
C ALA A 15 8.42 25.24 -33.77
N LEU A 16 7.84 24.09 -33.47
CA LEU A 16 8.11 23.33 -32.25
C LEU A 16 9.49 22.68 -32.43
N VAL A 17 10.53 23.29 -31.86
CA VAL A 17 11.85 22.65 -31.71
C VAL A 17 11.69 21.59 -30.61
N LEU A 18 11.53 20.33 -31.04
CA LEU A 18 11.53 19.17 -30.18
C LEU A 18 12.95 18.96 -29.66
N ILE A 19 13.30 19.58 -28.52
CA ILE A 19 14.51 19.22 -27.77
C ILE A 19 14.21 17.87 -27.15
N ALA A 20 14.65 16.79 -27.79
CA ALA A 20 14.73 15.50 -27.17
C ALA A 20 15.77 15.62 -26.01
N LEU A 21 15.28 15.80 -24.78
CA LEU A 21 16.12 15.53 -23.61
C LEU A 21 16.47 14.05 -23.67
N LEU A 22 17.70 13.74 -24.11
CA LEU A 22 18.30 12.42 -23.87
C LEU A 22 18.36 12.27 -22.33
N ALA A 23 17.50 11.45 -21.78
CA ALA A 23 17.67 10.94 -20.43
C ALA A 23 19.04 10.24 -20.40
N PRO A 24 19.88 10.45 -19.37
CA PRO A 24 21.13 9.72 -19.26
C PRO A 24 20.84 8.22 -19.27
N PRO A 25 21.74 7.38 -19.87
CA PRO A 25 21.55 5.94 -19.87
C PRO A 25 21.40 5.49 -18.41
N GLY A 26 20.23 4.92 -18.10
CA GLY A 26 19.89 4.50 -16.77
C GLY A 26 20.94 3.55 -16.21
N GLY A 27 21.47 3.86 -15.03
CA GLY A 27 22.21 2.90 -14.24
C GLY A 27 21.36 1.62 -14.07
N PRO A 28 21.93 0.52 -13.59
CA PRO A 28 21.18 -0.71 -13.38
C PRO A 28 19.92 -0.39 -12.56
N ALA A 29 18.77 -0.84 -13.05
CA ALA A 29 17.50 -0.60 -12.38
C ALA A 29 17.61 -0.96 -10.89
N PRO A 30 17.17 -0.12 -9.98
CA PRO A 30 17.29 -0.39 -8.56
C PRO A 30 16.63 -1.74 -8.25
N ARG A 31 17.28 -2.52 -7.40
CA ARG A 31 16.75 -3.84 -7.01
C ARG A 31 15.39 -3.65 -6.36
N SER A 32 14.36 -4.28 -6.91
CA SER A 32 13.00 -4.15 -6.38
C SER A 32 12.94 -4.52 -4.88
N LEU A 33 12.26 -3.68 -4.12
CA LEU A 33 11.98 -3.88 -2.69
C LEU A 33 10.62 -4.56 -2.46
N ALA A 34 9.90 -4.95 -3.52
CA ALA A 34 8.64 -5.67 -3.38
C ALA A 34 8.84 -6.92 -2.50
N GLY A 35 7.91 -7.15 -1.57
CA GLY A 35 7.99 -8.23 -0.60
C GLY A 35 8.91 -7.97 0.60
N GLN A 36 9.45 -6.77 0.74
CA GLN A 36 10.24 -6.36 1.92
C GLN A 36 9.44 -5.46 2.86
N PHE A 37 9.96 -5.26 4.06
CA PHE A 37 9.51 -4.20 4.96
C PHE A 37 10.37 -2.94 4.80
N LEU A 38 9.71 -1.78 4.84
CA LEU A 38 10.31 -0.50 5.16
C LEU A 38 9.97 -0.20 6.63
N VAL A 39 10.99 -0.07 7.44
CA VAL A 39 10.86 0.25 8.86
C VAL A 39 11.24 1.71 9.03
N ALA A 40 10.33 2.51 9.55
CA ALA A 40 10.58 3.93 9.79
C ALA A 40 11.73 4.10 10.79
N SER A 41 12.74 4.89 10.40
CA SER A 41 13.83 5.25 11.31
C SER A 41 13.39 6.38 12.27
N GLU A 42 14.24 6.73 13.23
CA GLU A 42 14.04 7.88 14.14
C GLU A 42 13.89 9.21 13.38
N ARG A 43 14.41 9.30 12.15
CA ARG A 43 14.25 10.49 11.29
C ARG A 43 12.78 10.80 10.95
N LEU A 44 11.93 9.80 10.99
CA LEU A 44 10.49 9.94 10.75
C LEU A 44 9.66 10.13 12.03
N GLU A 45 10.28 10.33 13.20
CA GLU A 45 9.58 10.41 14.48
C GLU A 45 8.52 11.53 14.55
N ASN A 46 8.74 12.64 13.85
CA ASN A 46 7.80 13.76 13.76
C ASN A 46 6.93 13.73 12.48
N SER A 47 6.73 12.58 11.88
CA SER A 47 5.94 12.40 10.68
C SER A 47 4.76 11.45 10.91
N PRO A 48 3.76 11.41 10.00
CA PRO A 48 2.71 10.40 10.03
C PRO A 48 3.22 8.95 10.00
N PHE A 49 4.48 8.74 9.60
CA PHE A 49 5.12 7.44 9.54
C PHE A 49 5.98 7.09 10.78
N ALA A 50 5.93 7.89 11.85
CA ALA A 50 6.67 7.58 13.08
C ALA A 50 6.41 6.14 13.53
N ARG A 51 7.48 5.33 13.72
CA ARG A 51 7.41 3.93 14.20
C ARG A 51 6.50 3.03 13.34
N THR A 52 6.36 3.30 12.03
CA THR A 52 5.62 2.42 11.11
C THR A 52 6.49 1.31 10.55
N VAL A 53 5.82 0.21 10.22
CA VAL A 53 6.33 -0.87 9.37
C VAL A 53 5.44 -0.93 8.13
N VAL A 54 6.03 -0.78 6.95
CA VAL A 54 5.32 -0.81 5.67
C VAL A 54 5.73 -2.09 4.93
N TYR A 55 4.77 -2.89 4.49
CA TYR A 55 5.01 -3.98 3.55
C TYR A 55 4.99 -3.39 2.12
N VAL A 56 6.08 -3.53 1.38
CA VAL A 56 6.18 -3.06 0.00
C VAL A 56 5.46 -4.04 -0.91
N VAL A 57 4.38 -3.60 -1.53
CA VAL A 57 3.58 -4.40 -2.47
C VAL A 57 4.19 -4.37 -3.86
N ARG A 58 4.58 -3.18 -4.33
CA ARG A 58 5.22 -2.96 -5.63
C ARG A 58 6.31 -1.91 -5.52
N HIS A 59 7.39 -2.13 -6.27
CA HIS A 59 8.48 -1.16 -6.44
C HIS A 59 9.14 -1.36 -7.80
N ASP A 60 9.12 -0.30 -8.61
CA ASP A 60 9.71 -0.22 -9.95
C ASP A 60 10.20 1.21 -10.25
N ALA A 61 10.61 1.47 -11.48
CA ALA A 61 11.11 2.79 -11.89
C ALA A 61 10.06 3.91 -11.80
N ASP A 62 8.76 3.57 -11.85
CA ASP A 62 7.66 4.53 -11.76
C ASP A 62 7.35 4.91 -10.30
N GLY A 63 7.84 4.11 -9.33
CA GLY A 63 7.71 4.38 -7.91
C GLY A 63 7.43 3.15 -7.05
N ALA A 64 6.87 3.39 -5.87
CA ALA A 64 6.55 2.32 -4.93
C ALA A 64 5.14 2.47 -4.34
N PHE A 65 4.56 1.33 -4.01
CA PHE A 65 3.28 1.19 -3.31
C PHE A 65 3.47 0.23 -2.14
N GLY A 66 3.04 0.65 -0.95
CA GLY A 66 3.17 -0.15 0.26
C GLY A 66 2.00 0.03 1.23
N LEU A 67 1.90 -0.89 2.17
CA LEU A 67 0.82 -0.95 3.16
C LEU A 67 1.41 -0.92 4.57
N VAL A 68 1.01 0.07 5.36
CA VAL A 68 1.38 0.13 6.79
C VAL A 68 0.64 -1.01 7.52
N ILE A 69 1.39 -1.84 8.26
CA ILE A 69 0.84 -3.07 8.86
C ILE A 69 0.67 -3.00 10.38
N ASN A 70 1.13 -1.94 11.01
CA ASN A 70 1.13 -1.80 12.48
C ASN A 70 0.32 -0.60 13.00
N ARG A 71 -0.72 -0.20 12.28
CA ARG A 71 -1.67 0.84 12.68
C ARG A 71 -3.08 0.25 12.82
N PRO A 72 -3.39 -0.45 13.93
CA PRO A 72 -4.74 -0.98 14.15
C PRO A 72 -5.74 0.16 14.26
N GLY A 73 -6.86 -0.02 13.59
CA GLY A 73 -8.03 0.83 13.62
C GLY A 73 -9.19 0.16 14.40
N PRO A 74 -10.39 0.72 14.30
CA PRO A 74 -11.57 0.16 14.95
C PRO A 74 -11.97 -1.18 14.33
N ASP A 75 -12.64 -2.00 15.15
CA ASP A 75 -13.34 -3.18 14.67
C ASP A 75 -14.66 -2.74 14.03
N LEU A 76 -14.95 -3.24 12.83
CA LEU A 76 -16.22 -3.03 12.14
C LEU A 76 -17.10 -4.28 12.24
N PRO A 77 -18.42 -4.13 12.48
CA PRO A 77 -19.33 -5.27 12.42
C PRO A 77 -19.44 -5.78 10.98
N LEU A 78 -19.28 -7.10 10.78
CA LEU A 78 -19.26 -7.70 9.44
C LEU A 78 -20.62 -7.61 8.73
N ALA A 79 -21.74 -7.87 9.39
CA ALA A 79 -23.04 -7.85 8.73
C ALA A 79 -23.40 -6.48 8.10
N PRO A 80 -23.28 -5.32 8.79
CA PRO A 80 -23.48 -4.02 8.15
C PRO A 80 -22.48 -3.74 7.01
N LEU A 81 -21.23 -4.19 7.13
CA LEU A 81 -20.21 -4.02 6.09
C LEU A 81 -20.60 -4.79 4.82
N LEU A 82 -21.01 -6.07 4.93
CA LEU A 82 -21.46 -6.87 3.81
C LEU A 82 -22.69 -6.26 3.13
N ARG A 83 -23.67 -5.81 3.91
CA ARG A 83 -24.88 -5.16 3.38
C ARG A 83 -24.55 -3.91 2.58
N GLN A 84 -23.61 -3.08 3.07
CA GLN A 84 -23.16 -1.87 2.36
C GLN A 84 -22.50 -2.20 1.01
N LEU A 85 -21.86 -3.37 0.90
CA LEU A 85 -21.24 -3.88 -0.32
C LEU A 85 -22.22 -4.66 -1.22
N GLY A 86 -23.51 -4.77 -0.84
CA GLY A 86 -24.50 -5.52 -1.60
C GLY A 86 -24.35 -7.04 -1.50
N LEU A 87 -23.67 -7.54 -0.47
CA LEU A 87 -23.44 -8.96 -0.21
C LEU A 87 -24.47 -9.51 0.79
N ASP A 88 -24.65 -10.83 0.78
CA ASP A 88 -25.54 -11.51 1.74
C ASP A 88 -24.98 -11.41 3.16
N ASP A 89 -25.76 -10.85 4.07
CA ASP A 89 -25.39 -10.66 5.48
C ASP A 89 -26.18 -11.55 6.45
N ARG A 90 -27.03 -12.45 5.91
CA ARG A 90 -27.89 -13.33 6.72
C ARG A 90 -27.08 -14.29 7.57
N GLY A 91 -27.35 -14.28 8.88
CA GLY A 91 -26.64 -15.12 9.84
C GLY A 91 -25.22 -14.69 10.13
N VAL A 92 -24.71 -13.62 9.49
CA VAL A 92 -23.37 -13.11 9.73
C VAL A 92 -23.32 -12.38 11.07
N THR A 93 -22.38 -12.79 11.90
CA THR A 93 -22.03 -12.18 13.18
C THR A 93 -20.54 -11.87 13.24
N GLY A 94 -20.09 -11.21 14.30
CA GLY A 94 -18.67 -10.92 14.48
C GLY A 94 -18.25 -9.59 13.89
N ARG A 95 -16.96 -9.34 14.01
CA ARG A 95 -16.32 -8.05 13.66
C ARG A 95 -15.01 -8.31 12.95
N ILE A 96 -14.57 -7.36 12.13
CA ILE A 96 -13.27 -7.37 11.45
C ILE A 96 -12.49 -6.14 11.88
N ARG A 97 -11.23 -6.34 12.27
CA ARG A 97 -10.30 -5.25 12.58
C ARG A 97 -9.87 -4.54 11.31
N THR A 98 -10.01 -3.21 11.29
CA THR A 98 -9.40 -2.37 10.26
C THR A 98 -7.98 -1.98 10.63
N HIS A 99 -7.20 -1.56 9.64
CA HIS A 99 -5.85 -1.02 9.81
C HIS A 99 -5.68 0.18 8.91
N GLY A 100 -4.99 1.22 9.38
CA GLY A 100 -4.58 2.34 8.55
C GLY A 100 -3.41 1.92 7.66
N GLY A 101 -3.66 1.64 6.38
CA GLY A 101 -2.65 1.20 5.43
C GLY A 101 -1.73 2.31 4.91
N GLY A 102 -2.12 3.58 5.12
CA GLY A 102 -1.33 4.75 4.74
C GLY A 102 -2.20 5.99 4.52
N PRO A 103 -1.58 7.15 4.23
CA PRO A 103 -2.28 8.43 4.13
C PRO A 103 -2.97 8.67 2.78
N VAL A 104 -2.69 7.83 1.75
CA VAL A 104 -3.23 8.01 0.40
C VAL A 104 -4.51 7.23 0.26
N GLU A 105 -5.55 7.84 -0.34
CA GLU A 105 -6.86 7.22 -0.61
C GLU A 105 -7.42 6.46 0.60
N VAL A 106 -7.55 7.10 1.74
CA VAL A 106 -7.99 6.49 3.03
C VAL A 106 -9.37 5.82 2.98
N GLY A 107 -10.17 6.10 1.95
CA GLY A 107 -11.44 5.43 1.68
C GLY A 107 -11.32 4.14 0.86
N ARG A 108 -10.17 3.88 0.24
CA ARG A 108 -9.89 2.67 -0.51
C ARG A 108 -9.46 1.56 0.45
N TRP A 109 -9.99 0.38 0.27
CA TRP A 109 -9.66 -0.75 1.11
C TRP A 109 -9.04 -1.91 0.30
N ALA A 110 -8.24 -2.71 0.97
CA ALA A 110 -7.74 -3.98 0.47
C ALA A 110 -7.55 -4.95 1.63
N VAL A 111 -7.59 -6.24 1.33
CA VAL A 111 -7.25 -7.31 2.25
C VAL A 111 -5.90 -7.90 1.84
N LEU A 112 -4.89 -7.68 2.67
CA LEU A 112 -3.61 -8.39 2.60
C LEU A 112 -3.78 -9.72 3.34
N HIS A 113 -3.43 -10.83 2.72
CA HIS A 113 -3.74 -12.14 3.29
C HIS A 113 -2.72 -13.24 2.95
N SER A 114 -2.79 -14.34 3.65
CA SER A 114 -1.96 -15.52 3.43
C SER A 114 -2.28 -16.19 2.09
N GLY A 115 -1.24 -16.74 1.44
CA GLY A 115 -1.23 -17.13 0.03
C GLY A 115 -2.04 -18.37 -0.34
N GLU A 116 -2.61 -19.10 0.65
CA GLU A 116 -3.42 -20.30 0.38
C GLU A 116 -4.83 -19.99 -0.13
N TYR A 117 -5.27 -18.75 0.00
CA TYR A 117 -6.58 -18.28 -0.42
C TYR A 117 -6.47 -17.41 -1.69
N ALA A 118 -7.46 -17.51 -2.58
CA ALA A 118 -7.60 -16.62 -3.73
C ALA A 118 -9.06 -16.56 -4.21
N VAL A 119 -9.48 -15.40 -4.67
CA VAL A 119 -10.69 -15.14 -5.47
C VAL A 119 -10.27 -14.49 -6.79
N THR A 120 -11.21 -14.37 -7.74
CA THR A 120 -10.96 -13.62 -8.97
C THR A 120 -10.49 -12.21 -8.60
N GLY A 121 -9.40 -11.72 -9.23
CA GLY A 121 -8.83 -10.42 -8.92
C GLY A 121 -7.80 -10.43 -7.76
N THR A 122 -7.50 -11.58 -7.17
CA THR A 122 -6.41 -11.69 -6.19
C THR A 122 -5.04 -11.54 -6.88
N GLU A 123 -4.24 -10.61 -6.40
CA GLU A 123 -2.85 -10.40 -6.79
C GLU A 123 -1.92 -11.18 -5.84
N ARG A 124 -1.11 -12.09 -6.37
CA ARG A 124 -0.11 -12.81 -5.60
C ARG A 124 1.17 -12.00 -5.53
N LEU A 125 1.54 -11.59 -4.32
CA LEU A 125 2.72 -10.75 -4.07
C LEU A 125 3.97 -11.58 -3.78
N ALA A 126 3.79 -12.71 -3.08
CA ALA A 126 4.83 -13.69 -2.74
C ALA A 126 4.17 -15.08 -2.61
N PRO A 127 4.93 -16.17 -2.48
CA PRO A 127 4.33 -17.52 -2.31
C PRO A 127 3.27 -17.57 -1.20
N ASP A 128 3.53 -16.89 -0.08
CA ASP A 128 2.70 -16.94 1.13
C ASP A 128 1.94 -15.62 1.40
N VAL A 129 1.94 -14.66 0.46
CA VAL A 129 1.28 -13.35 0.62
C VAL A 129 0.52 -12.99 -0.65
N ALA A 130 -0.71 -12.56 -0.48
CA ALA A 130 -1.56 -12.06 -1.57
C ALA A 130 -2.37 -10.83 -1.12
N LEU A 131 -2.88 -10.10 -2.10
CA LEU A 131 -3.69 -8.89 -1.91
C LEU A 131 -4.95 -9.01 -2.76
N THR A 132 -6.10 -8.64 -2.18
CA THR A 132 -7.34 -8.52 -2.94
C THR A 132 -8.18 -7.33 -2.46
N SER A 133 -8.91 -6.71 -3.39
CA SER A 133 -9.93 -5.70 -3.09
C SER A 133 -11.33 -6.17 -3.51
N GLU A 134 -11.47 -7.47 -3.79
CA GLU A 134 -12.75 -8.04 -4.19
C GLU A 134 -13.67 -8.24 -2.98
N PRO A 135 -14.93 -7.74 -3.02
CA PRO A 135 -15.84 -7.86 -1.90
C PRO A 135 -16.10 -9.30 -1.43
N ALA A 136 -15.95 -10.28 -2.31
CA ALA A 136 -16.09 -11.70 -1.99
C ALA A 136 -15.21 -12.16 -0.82
N VAL A 137 -13.99 -11.61 -0.68
CA VAL A 137 -13.10 -11.98 0.44
C VAL A 137 -13.71 -11.66 1.79
N LEU A 138 -14.48 -10.56 1.90
CA LEU A 138 -15.11 -10.17 3.16
C LEU A 138 -16.29 -11.10 3.50
N ALA A 139 -17.03 -11.57 2.48
CA ALA A 139 -18.06 -12.59 2.67
C ALA A 139 -17.44 -13.92 3.13
N ASP A 140 -16.36 -14.36 2.49
CA ASP A 140 -15.68 -15.60 2.85
C ASP A 140 -15.06 -15.53 4.26
N ILE A 141 -14.50 -14.38 4.65
CA ILE A 141 -14.04 -14.13 6.04
C ILE A 141 -15.22 -14.26 7.02
N ALA A 142 -16.36 -13.64 6.69
CA ALA A 142 -17.54 -13.66 7.54
C ALA A 142 -18.13 -15.08 7.72
N HIS A 143 -17.99 -15.95 6.73
CA HIS A 143 -18.45 -17.34 6.76
C HIS A 143 -17.37 -18.34 7.21
N GLY A 144 -16.16 -17.88 7.53
CA GLY A 144 -15.06 -18.75 7.98
C GLY A 144 -14.41 -19.57 6.87
N THR A 145 -14.64 -19.22 5.60
CA THR A 145 -14.05 -19.84 4.40
C THR A 145 -12.95 -18.98 3.76
N GLY A 146 -12.67 -17.83 4.36
CA GLY A 146 -11.65 -16.89 3.91
C GLY A 146 -10.20 -17.33 4.25
N PRO A 147 -9.22 -16.45 4.00
CA PRO A 147 -7.82 -16.72 4.30
C PRO A 147 -7.57 -16.93 5.80
N ARG A 148 -6.59 -17.78 6.12
CA ARG A 148 -6.23 -18.09 7.52
C ARG A 148 -5.68 -16.89 8.27
N ARG A 149 -4.91 -16.04 7.59
CA ARG A 149 -4.36 -14.81 8.14
C ARG A 149 -4.69 -13.66 7.19
N TYR A 150 -5.16 -12.54 7.72
CA TYR A 150 -5.52 -11.39 6.90
C TYR A 150 -5.46 -10.08 7.69
N ARG A 151 -5.42 -8.98 6.92
CA ARG A 151 -5.55 -7.60 7.40
C ARG A 151 -6.43 -6.81 6.45
N LEU A 152 -7.52 -6.26 6.96
CA LEU A 152 -8.30 -5.26 6.23
C LEU A 152 -7.63 -3.90 6.40
N LEU A 153 -7.09 -3.37 5.32
CA LEU A 153 -6.31 -2.14 5.28
C LEU A 153 -7.09 -1.04 4.59
N LEU A 154 -7.01 0.19 5.11
CA LEU A 154 -7.64 1.38 4.56
C LEU A 154 -6.53 2.37 4.15
N GLY A 155 -6.55 2.80 2.87
CA GLY A 155 -5.50 3.63 2.30
C GLY A 155 -4.18 2.89 2.09
N TYR A 156 -3.17 3.62 1.63
CA TYR A 156 -1.84 3.09 1.33
C TYR A 156 -0.76 4.17 1.46
N ALA A 157 0.50 3.74 1.44
CA ALA A 157 1.67 4.60 1.28
C ALA A 157 2.16 4.52 -0.17
N GLY A 158 2.43 5.66 -0.79
CA GLY A 158 2.87 5.75 -2.17
C GLY A 158 4.08 6.66 -2.32
N TRP A 159 5.00 6.28 -3.20
CA TRP A 159 6.19 7.04 -3.56
C TRP A 159 6.25 7.20 -5.09
N ARG A 160 6.67 8.37 -5.55
CA ARG A 160 7.00 8.61 -6.97
C ARG A 160 8.29 7.87 -7.35
N GLY A 161 8.54 7.71 -8.65
CA GLY A 161 9.82 7.20 -9.13
C GLY A 161 11.01 7.96 -8.52
N GLY A 162 11.97 7.24 -7.96
CA GLY A 162 13.15 7.76 -7.27
C GLY A 162 12.92 8.28 -5.85
N GLN A 163 11.67 8.56 -5.45
CA GLN A 163 11.42 9.15 -4.13
C GLN A 163 11.77 8.20 -2.99
N LEU A 164 11.44 6.91 -3.12
CA LEU A 164 11.73 5.93 -2.08
C LEU A 164 13.24 5.73 -1.92
N GLU A 165 13.97 5.71 -3.02
CA GLU A 165 15.43 5.62 -3.01
C GLU A 165 16.04 6.82 -2.29
N ASP A 166 15.63 8.05 -2.63
CA ASP A 166 16.09 9.26 -1.97
C ASP A 166 15.83 9.24 -0.46
N GLU A 167 14.65 8.76 -0.04
CA GLU A 167 14.30 8.63 1.37
C GLU A 167 15.10 7.54 2.09
N ILE A 168 15.43 6.43 1.42
CA ILE A 168 16.31 5.37 1.95
C ILE A 168 17.73 5.91 2.09
N ASP A 169 18.28 6.58 1.07
CA ASP A 169 19.61 7.17 1.09
C ASP A 169 19.74 8.28 2.16
N ALA A 170 18.66 9.03 2.37
CA ALA A 170 18.56 9.98 3.47
C ALA A 170 18.44 9.30 4.85
N GLY A 171 18.31 7.97 4.89
CA GLY A 171 18.18 7.19 6.12
C GLY A 171 16.80 7.29 6.80
N ALA A 172 15.75 7.68 6.07
CA ALA A 172 14.39 7.73 6.59
C ALA A 172 13.80 6.32 6.79
N TRP A 173 14.15 5.39 5.90
CA TRP A 173 13.69 4.02 5.92
C TRP A 173 14.83 3.02 6.08
N ILE A 174 14.57 1.96 6.83
CA ILE A 174 15.41 0.77 6.95
C ILE A 174 14.72 -0.35 6.19
N THR A 175 15.40 -0.96 5.21
CA THR A 175 14.88 -2.11 4.46
C THR A 175 15.26 -3.40 5.16
N VAL A 176 14.29 -4.30 5.36
CA VAL A 176 14.53 -5.63 5.93
C VAL A 176 13.64 -6.67 5.23
N PRO A 177 14.07 -7.93 5.14
CA PRO A 177 13.22 -9.01 4.62
C PRO A 177 11.91 -9.10 5.43
N ALA A 178 10.77 -9.22 4.72
CA ALA A 178 9.50 -9.41 5.38
C ALA A 178 9.46 -10.75 6.14
N ASP A 179 8.70 -10.75 7.21
CA ASP A 179 8.47 -11.91 8.07
C ASP A 179 6.96 -12.08 8.25
N LEU A 180 6.47 -13.30 7.98
CA LEU A 180 5.04 -13.57 7.96
C LEU A 180 4.39 -13.45 9.35
N ASP A 181 5.13 -13.71 10.40
CA ASP A 181 4.59 -13.57 11.76
C ASP A 181 4.49 -12.08 12.12
N ILE A 182 5.52 -11.29 11.82
CA ILE A 182 5.43 -9.82 11.97
C ILE A 182 4.31 -9.25 11.09
N LEU A 183 4.14 -9.77 9.87
CA LEU A 183 3.11 -9.29 8.94
C LEU A 183 1.70 -9.52 9.49
N PHE A 184 1.44 -10.70 10.07
CA PHE A 184 0.07 -11.14 10.35
C PHE A 184 -0.27 -11.32 11.84
N ASP A 185 0.66 -11.22 12.80
CA ASP A 185 0.31 -11.29 14.22
C ASP A 185 -0.35 -9.99 14.72
N ASP A 186 -1.02 -10.05 15.86
CA ASP A 186 -1.73 -8.91 16.45
C ASP A 186 -0.92 -8.17 17.54
N ASP A 187 0.38 -8.44 17.65
CA ASP A 187 1.28 -7.71 18.55
C ASP A 187 1.75 -6.40 17.88
N TYR A 188 0.83 -5.47 17.71
CA TYR A 188 1.11 -4.17 17.06
C TYR A 188 2.10 -3.33 17.82
N ALA A 189 2.17 -3.49 19.15
CA ALA A 189 3.01 -2.66 20.02
C ALA A 189 4.50 -2.90 19.77
N THR A 190 4.90 -4.14 19.47
CA THR A 190 6.31 -4.51 19.29
C THR A 190 6.72 -4.73 17.83
N LYS A 191 5.79 -4.63 16.85
CA LYS A 191 6.11 -4.86 15.43
C LYS A 191 7.27 -4.03 14.93
N TRP A 192 7.31 -2.75 15.31
CA TRP A 192 8.37 -1.85 14.86
C TRP A 192 9.73 -2.26 15.42
N GLU A 193 9.83 -2.57 16.70
CA GLU A 193 11.06 -3.04 17.36
C GLU A 193 11.53 -4.37 16.75
N ARG A 194 10.60 -5.31 16.56
CA ARG A 194 10.90 -6.63 16.00
C ARG A 194 11.39 -6.53 14.56
N ALA A 195 10.73 -5.69 13.74
CA ALA A 195 11.17 -5.44 12.37
C ALA A 195 12.54 -4.73 12.35
N THR A 196 12.77 -3.75 13.22
CA THR A 196 14.06 -3.05 13.35
C THR A 196 15.18 -4.02 13.73
N ALA A 197 14.93 -4.96 14.63
CA ALA A 197 15.93 -5.96 15.04
C ALA A 197 16.41 -6.84 13.89
N ARG A 198 15.59 -7.07 12.87
CA ARG A 198 15.95 -7.86 11.68
C ARG A 198 17.07 -7.25 10.83
N ARG A 199 17.29 -5.95 10.93
CA ARG A 199 18.42 -5.29 10.26
C ARG A 199 19.77 -5.92 10.63
N ARG A 200 19.91 -6.40 11.87
CA ARG A 200 21.16 -7.00 12.39
C ARG A 200 21.42 -8.41 11.88
N LEU A 201 20.42 -9.08 11.30
CA LEU A 201 20.51 -10.44 10.81
C LEU A 201 20.82 -10.51 9.29
N SER A 202 20.81 -9.37 8.63
CA SER A 202 20.96 -9.25 7.16
C SER A 202 22.36 -8.78 6.73
N ILE A 203 23.36 -8.82 7.63
CA ILE A 203 24.77 -8.45 7.38
C ILE A 203 25.64 -9.71 7.27
#